data_027b528402098a915d0389bcdb5b5f93
#
_entry.id   027b528402098a915d0389bcdb5b5f93
#
_cell.length_a   1.000
_cell.length_b   1.000
_cell.length_c   1.000
_cell.angle_alpha   90.00
_cell.angle_beta   90.00
_cell.angle_gamma   90.00
#
_symmetry.space_group_name_H-M   'P 1'
#
loop_
_entity.id
_entity.type
_entity.pdbx_description
1 polymer ?
#
loop_
_entity_poly.entity_id
_entity_poly.type
_entity_poly.pdbx_seq_one_letter_code
_entity_poly.pdbx_strand_id
1 'polypeptide(L)'
;IIKDLRDFEAKLQFFLDPNSIPTAGTAVFAWPLKKVIVTQWFGGSEFAKRNPGIYGGRAYHPGIDMGTPRGTAIYAPLSGTVRATGNTDLVPGCYSWGKWTLIDHSNGLSTLYAHQDVVSVTAGQKVATSDIIGYTGNTGYSTGPHLHFTVYAKDGVTVRKFNEIKTVTSCGPASTPVAATDAYVDPALYLPAL
;
A
#
# COMPACT_ATOMS: atom_id res chain seq x y z
N ILE A 1 14.24 -9.22 -1.92
CA ILE A 1 13.51 -8.07 -2.47
C ILE A 1 12.84 -7.25 -1.37
N ILE A 2 11.98 -7.84 -0.55
CA ILE A 2 11.30 -7.10 0.54
C ILE A 2 12.33 -6.50 1.50
N LYS A 3 13.37 -7.25 1.85
CA LYS A 3 14.49 -6.71 2.65
C LYS A 3 15.19 -5.55 1.95
N ASP A 4 15.48 -5.67 0.67
CA ASP A 4 16.16 -4.60 -0.10
C ASP A 4 15.30 -3.33 -0.18
N LEU A 5 13.98 -3.47 -0.35
CA LEU A 5 13.04 -2.37 -0.29
C LEU A 5 13.08 -1.67 1.07
N ARG A 6 13.02 -2.42 2.17
CA ARG A 6 13.05 -1.87 3.53
C ARG A 6 14.37 -1.23 3.88
N ASP A 7 15.49 -1.81 3.44
CA ASP A 7 16.83 -1.23 3.62
C ASP A 7 16.99 0.08 2.83
N PHE A 8 16.34 0.18 1.65
CA PHE A 8 16.29 1.42 0.88
C PHE A 8 15.41 2.47 1.57
N GLU A 9 14.21 2.12 1.97
CA GLU A 9 13.27 3.01 2.66
C GLU A 9 13.84 3.58 3.97
N ALA A 10 14.63 2.77 4.69
CA ALA A 10 15.29 3.21 5.93
C ALA A 10 16.35 4.31 5.71
N LYS A 11 16.83 4.49 4.48
CA LYS A 11 17.79 5.53 4.09
C LYS A 11 17.12 6.79 3.57
N LEU A 12 15.82 6.73 3.26
CA LEU A 12 15.06 7.90 2.84
C LEU A 12 14.82 8.81 4.04
N GLN A 13 15.05 10.10 3.85
CA GLN A 13 14.75 11.11 4.85
C GLN A 13 13.41 11.77 4.50
N PHE A 14 12.52 11.79 5.45
CA PHE A 14 11.24 12.48 5.36
C PHE A 14 10.86 12.95 6.77
N PHE A 15 10.46 14.20 6.86
CA PHE A 15 9.95 14.76 8.11
C PHE A 15 8.47 15.06 7.88
N LEU A 16 7.62 14.28 8.53
CA LEU A 16 6.18 14.51 8.49
C LEU A 16 5.86 15.83 9.22
N ASP A 17 5.31 16.79 8.48
CA ASP A 17 4.63 17.93 9.10
C ASP A 17 3.20 17.52 9.47
N PRO A 18 2.84 17.43 10.75
CA PRO A 18 1.50 17.05 11.18
C PRO A 18 0.39 17.97 10.63
N ASN A 19 0.73 19.22 10.27
CA ASN A 19 -0.24 20.16 9.71
C ASN A 19 -0.52 19.92 8.22
N SER A 20 0.30 19.10 7.54
CA SER A 20 0.13 18.78 6.11
C SER A 20 -0.86 17.64 5.85
N ILE A 21 -1.33 16.96 6.88
CA ILE A 21 -2.27 15.84 6.82
C ILE A 21 -3.45 16.07 7.76
N PRO A 22 -4.59 15.36 7.56
CA PRO A 22 -5.74 15.45 8.45
C PRO A 22 -5.38 15.06 9.89
N THR A 23 -6.08 15.66 10.85
CA THR A 23 -5.96 15.27 12.26
C THR A 23 -6.39 13.81 12.45
N ALA A 24 -5.61 13.04 13.19
CA ALA A 24 -5.95 11.66 13.53
C ALA A 24 -7.30 11.59 14.26
N GLY A 25 -8.07 10.51 14.00
CA GLY A 25 -9.40 10.30 14.56
C GLY A 25 -10.55 10.94 13.76
N THR A 26 -10.27 11.57 12.63
CA THR A 26 -11.27 12.22 11.76
C THR A 26 -11.67 11.31 10.60
N ALA A 27 -12.21 10.21 10.71
CA ALA A 27 -12.73 9.30 9.65
C ALA A 27 -12.84 9.94 8.24
N VAL A 28 -11.71 10.37 7.66
CA VAL A 28 -11.65 11.06 6.37
C VAL A 28 -11.74 10.10 5.19
N PHE A 29 -11.47 8.82 5.43
CA PHE A 29 -11.59 7.75 4.45
C PHE A 29 -12.81 6.89 4.75
N ALA A 30 -13.48 6.40 3.71
CA ALA A 30 -14.37 5.25 3.81
C ALA A 30 -13.54 3.96 3.81
N TRP A 31 -14.11 2.84 4.24
CA TRP A 31 -13.48 1.53 4.05
C TRP A 31 -13.43 1.20 2.55
N PRO A 32 -12.29 0.67 2.05
CA PRO A 32 -12.14 0.31 0.64
C PRO A 32 -12.89 -0.97 0.24
N LEU A 33 -13.50 -1.68 1.20
CA LEU A 33 -14.32 -2.88 1.00
C LEU A 33 -15.69 -2.68 1.66
N LYS A 34 -16.75 -3.23 1.05
CA LYS A 34 -18.11 -3.20 1.64
C LYS A 34 -18.24 -4.07 2.88
N LYS A 35 -17.53 -5.20 2.92
CA LYS A 35 -17.44 -6.08 4.08
C LYS A 35 -16.00 -6.09 4.54
N VAL A 36 -15.77 -5.64 5.75
CA VAL A 36 -14.43 -5.50 6.33
C VAL A 36 -14.21 -6.60 7.36
N ILE A 37 -13.15 -7.38 7.15
CA ILE A 37 -12.65 -8.36 8.12
C ILE A 37 -11.16 -8.11 8.22
N VAL A 38 -10.74 -7.37 9.23
CA VAL A 38 -9.30 -7.08 9.44
C VAL A 38 -8.62 -8.35 9.95
N THR A 39 -7.63 -8.80 9.19
CA THR A 39 -6.79 -9.95 9.54
C THR A 39 -5.44 -9.53 10.12
N GLN A 40 -4.97 -8.32 9.77
CA GLN A 40 -3.76 -7.74 10.34
C GLN A 40 -3.84 -6.21 10.38
N TRP A 41 -3.55 -5.64 11.54
CA TRP A 41 -3.47 -4.21 11.75
C TRP A 41 -2.08 -3.65 11.44
N PHE A 42 -2.03 -2.35 11.24
CA PHE A 42 -0.80 -1.58 11.08
C PHE A 42 0.10 -1.71 12.31
N GLY A 43 1.42 -1.70 12.09
CA GLY A 43 2.41 -1.67 13.14
C GLY A 43 2.86 -3.06 13.62
N GLY A 44 3.21 -3.15 14.89
CA GLY A 44 3.79 -4.35 15.48
C GLY A 44 2.77 -5.43 15.85
N SER A 45 2.01 -5.93 14.89
CA SER A 45 1.07 -7.03 15.11
C SER A 45 1.80 -8.30 15.59
N GLU A 46 1.10 -9.20 16.31
CA GLU A 46 1.67 -10.48 16.77
C GLU A 46 2.15 -11.34 15.58
N PHE A 47 1.45 -11.28 14.45
CA PHE A 47 1.88 -11.96 13.24
C PHE A 47 3.19 -11.36 12.70
N ALA A 48 3.31 -10.04 12.62
CA ALA A 48 4.53 -9.38 12.17
C ALA A 48 5.73 -9.67 13.08
N LYS A 49 5.52 -9.71 14.40
CA LYS A 49 6.56 -10.07 15.38
C LYS A 49 7.06 -11.51 15.21
N ARG A 50 6.15 -12.45 14.93
CA ARG A 50 6.50 -13.87 14.72
C ARG A 50 7.10 -14.15 13.34
N ASN A 51 6.88 -13.27 12.36
CA ASN A 51 7.29 -13.46 10.97
C ASN A 51 8.08 -12.25 10.43
N PRO A 52 9.14 -11.79 11.09
CA PRO A 52 9.86 -10.58 10.68
C PRO A 52 10.48 -10.73 9.28
N GLY A 53 10.79 -11.94 8.83
CA GLY A 53 11.30 -12.23 7.48
C GLY A 53 10.35 -11.80 6.37
N ILE A 54 9.04 -11.88 6.59
CA ILE A 54 8.00 -11.43 5.66
C ILE A 54 8.07 -9.91 5.44
N TYR A 55 8.46 -9.17 6.48
CA TYR A 55 8.55 -7.71 6.46
C TYR A 55 9.99 -7.19 6.33
N GLY A 56 10.87 -7.97 5.68
CA GLY A 56 12.25 -7.56 5.43
C GLY A 56 13.11 -7.43 6.69
N GLY A 57 12.83 -8.23 7.71
CA GLY A 57 13.55 -8.22 8.98
C GLY A 57 12.93 -7.32 10.06
N ARG A 58 11.81 -6.66 9.76
CA ARG A 58 11.09 -5.80 10.72
C ARG A 58 9.85 -6.51 11.26
N ALA A 59 9.61 -6.39 12.58
CA ALA A 59 8.38 -6.85 13.21
C ALA A 59 7.25 -5.81 13.05
N TYR A 60 7.01 -5.34 11.81
CA TYR A 60 6.16 -4.19 11.54
C TYR A 60 5.40 -4.34 10.22
N HIS A 61 4.08 -4.26 10.29
CA HIS A 61 3.17 -4.29 9.14
C HIS A 61 2.86 -2.87 8.64
N PRO A 62 3.13 -2.53 7.36
CA PRO A 62 3.05 -1.15 6.87
C PRO A 62 1.65 -0.70 6.45
N GLY A 63 0.61 -1.45 6.80
CA GLY A 63 -0.78 -1.15 6.42
C GLY A 63 -1.79 -1.96 7.23
N ILE A 64 -2.98 -2.12 6.67
CA ILE A 64 -4.03 -2.99 7.19
C ILE A 64 -4.31 -4.08 6.15
N ASP A 65 -4.35 -5.35 6.57
CA ASP A 65 -4.81 -6.45 5.74
C ASP A 65 -6.26 -6.77 6.02
N MET A 66 -7.06 -6.87 4.97
CA MET A 66 -8.46 -7.23 5.03
C MET A 66 -8.70 -8.53 4.26
N GLY A 67 -8.97 -9.61 4.99
CA GLY A 67 -9.28 -10.92 4.43
C GLY A 67 -10.59 -10.88 3.63
N THR A 68 -10.55 -11.32 2.37
CA THR A 68 -11.69 -11.27 1.47
C THR A 68 -11.50 -12.24 0.30
N PRO A 69 -12.57 -12.81 -0.29
CA PRO A 69 -12.45 -13.61 -1.50
C PRO A 69 -11.82 -12.84 -2.65
N ARG A 70 -11.10 -13.57 -3.54
CA ARG A 70 -10.62 -13.02 -4.80
C ARG A 70 -11.78 -12.45 -5.63
N GLY A 71 -11.53 -11.37 -6.36
CA GLY A 71 -12.55 -10.73 -7.20
C GLY A 71 -13.53 -9.84 -6.44
N THR A 72 -13.30 -9.59 -5.14
CA THR A 72 -14.10 -8.60 -4.39
C THR A 72 -13.74 -7.19 -4.86
N ALA A 73 -14.76 -6.36 -5.16
CA ALA A 73 -14.53 -4.99 -5.62
C ALA A 73 -13.84 -4.14 -4.56
N ILE A 74 -12.83 -3.40 -4.99
CA ILE A 74 -12.09 -2.42 -4.20
C ILE A 74 -12.59 -1.03 -4.59
N TYR A 75 -12.92 -0.21 -3.60
CA TYR A 75 -13.48 1.12 -3.78
C TYR A 75 -12.46 2.19 -3.36
N ALA A 76 -12.46 3.32 -4.07
CA ALA A 76 -11.71 4.50 -3.65
C ALA A 76 -12.32 5.04 -2.34
N PRO A 77 -11.57 5.14 -1.23
CA PRO A 77 -12.09 5.56 0.07
C PRO A 77 -12.32 7.07 0.15
N LEU A 78 -11.72 7.82 -0.77
CA LEU A 78 -11.85 9.26 -0.95
C LEU A 78 -11.54 9.59 -2.42
N SER A 79 -12.10 10.67 -2.93
CA SER A 79 -11.76 11.19 -4.26
C SER A 79 -10.26 11.50 -4.36
N GLY A 80 -9.71 11.32 -5.56
CA GLY A 80 -8.28 11.53 -5.78
C GLY A 80 -7.88 11.37 -7.23
N THR A 81 -6.56 11.35 -7.44
CA THR A 81 -5.94 11.08 -8.74
C THR A 81 -5.03 9.88 -8.62
N VAL A 82 -5.18 8.91 -9.50
CA VAL A 82 -4.30 7.75 -9.56
C VAL A 82 -2.89 8.23 -9.92
N ARG A 83 -1.96 8.14 -8.97
CA ARG A 83 -0.55 8.50 -9.20
C ARG A 83 0.11 7.50 -10.12
N ALA A 84 -0.09 6.22 -9.82
CA ALA A 84 0.50 5.12 -10.58
C ALA A 84 -0.22 3.82 -10.29
N THR A 85 -0.02 2.88 -11.20
CA THR A 85 -0.36 1.45 -11.04
C THR A 85 0.85 0.62 -11.44
N GLY A 86 0.94 -0.60 -10.96
CA GLY A 86 2.04 -1.48 -11.32
C GLY A 86 1.78 -2.95 -11.00
N ASN A 87 2.77 -3.74 -11.37
CA ASN A 87 2.77 -5.18 -11.12
C ASN A 87 4.20 -5.64 -10.83
N THR A 88 4.47 -6.06 -9.59
CA THR A 88 5.79 -6.58 -9.21
C THR A 88 6.01 -8.02 -9.63
N ASP A 89 4.95 -8.71 -10.11
CA ASP A 89 5.02 -10.11 -10.56
C ASP A 89 5.40 -10.25 -12.04
N LEU A 90 5.67 -9.13 -12.73
CA LEU A 90 6.13 -9.14 -14.14
C LEU A 90 7.45 -9.88 -14.32
N VAL A 91 8.26 -9.96 -13.27
CA VAL A 91 9.52 -10.70 -13.26
C VAL A 91 9.43 -11.81 -12.21
N PRO A 92 9.55 -13.08 -12.59
CA PRO A 92 9.50 -14.20 -11.65
C PRO A 92 10.51 -14.05 -10.50
N GLY A 93 10.05 -14.33 -9.29
CA GLY A 93 10.88 -14.19 -8.07
C GLY A 93 10.96 -12.79 -7.49
N CYS A 94 10.33 -11.79 -8.11
CA CYS A 94 10.37 -10.39 -7.70
C CYS A 94 9.15 -9.96 -6.88
N TYR A 95 8.49 -10.92 -6.26
CA TYR A 95 7.23 -10.72 -5.55
C TYR A 95 7.34 -9.73 -4.39
N SER A 96 6.45 -8.73 -4.39
CA SER A 96 6.24 -7.74 -3.34
C SER A 96 4.75 -7.39 -3.28
N TRP A 97 4.36 -6.22 -3.73
CA TRP A 97 2.97 -5.75 -3.73
C TRP A 97 2.04 -6.47 -4.73
N GLY A 98 2.60 -7.28 -5.67
CA GLY A 98 1.84 -7.85 -6.78
C GLY A 98 1.31 -6.77 -7.71
N LYS A 99 0.04 -6.87 -8.12
CA LYS A 99 -0.65 -5.78 -8.81
C LYS A 99 -1.14 -4.77 -7.78
N TRP A 100 -0.83 -3.49 -8.03
CA TRP A 100 -1.09 -2.43 -7.06
C TRP A 100 -1.58 -1.14 -7.72
N THR A 101 -2.28 -0.32 -6.94
CA THR A 101 -2.74 1.02 -7.29
C THR A 101 -2.31 1.99 -6.20
N LEU A 102 -1.80 3.17 -6.56
CA LEU A 102 -1.47 4.27 -5.65
C LEU A 102 -2.29 5.49 -6.05
N ILE A 103 -3.06 6.05 -5.10
CA ILE A 103 -3.94 7.21 -5.30
C ILE A 103 -3.49 8.34 -4.40
N ASP A 104 -3.39 9.54 -4.97
CA ASP A 104 -3.17 10.79 -4.25
C ASP A 104 -4.50 11.47 -3.94
N HIS A 105 -4.65 11.92 -2.70
CA HIS A 105 -5.79 12.69 -2.25
C HIS A 105 -5.41 14.16 -2.02
N SER A 106 -6.40 15.04 -2.08
CA SER A 106 -6.19 16.49 -1.89
C SER A 106 -5.86 16.88 -0.45
N ASN A 107 -6.05 15.96 0.49
CA ASN A 107 -5.84 16.16 1.92
C ASN A 107 -4.40 15.87 2.41
N GLY A 108 -3.43 15.74 1.51
CA GLY A 108 -2.04 15.48 1.86
C GLY A 108 -1.71 14.00 2.13
N LEU A 109 -2.66 13.08 1.90
CA LEU A 109 -2.45 11.64 2.04
C LEU A 109 -2.43 10.95 0.67
N SER A 110 -1.79 9.79 0.62
CA SER A 110 -1.89 8.83 -0.49
C SER A 110 -2.27 7.46 0.02
N THR A 111 -3.01 6.70 -0.78
CA THR A 111 -3.44 5.34 -0.43
C THR A 111 -2.94 4.31 -1.44
N LEU A 112 -2.44 3.19 -0.94
CA LEU A 112 -1.97 2.04 -1.72
C LEU A 112 -2.90 0.86 -1.52
N TYR A 113 -3.22 0.20 -2.61
CA TYR A 113 -4.00 -1.04 -2.70
C TYR A 113 -3.13 -2.10 -3.36
N ALA A 114 -2.83 -3.17 -2.66
CA ALA A 114 -1.95 -4.23 -3.16
C ALA A 114 -2.64 -5.60 -3.24
N HIS A 115 -1.92 -6.56 -3.83
CA HIS A 115 -2.34 -7.96 -4.04
C HIS A 115 -3.59 -8.11 -4.91
N GLN A 116 -3.87 -7.12 -5.79
CA GLN A 116 -5.04 -7.13 -6.67
C GLN A 116 -4.93 -8.23 -7.74
N ASP A 117 -6.06 -8.81 -8.15
CA ASP A 117 -6.15 -9.61 -9.38
C ASP A 117 -6.36 -8.73 -10.61
N VAL A 118 -7.16 -7.66 -10.44
CA VAL A 118 -7.48 -6.72 -11.51
C VAL A 118 -7.30 -5.29 -11.00
N VAL A 119 -6.52 -4.50 -11.74
CA VAL A 119 -6.44 -3.04 -11.61
C VAL A 119 -7.35 -2.44 -12.67
N SER A 120 -8.37 -1.66 -12.28
CA SER A 120 -9.39 -1.12 -13.20
C SER A 120 -9.20 0.35 -13.53
N VAL A 121 -8.10 0.94 -13.07
CA VAL A 121 -7.79 2.37 -13.26
C VAL A 121 -6.39 2.54 -13.85
N THR A 122 -6.10 3.72 -14.39
CA THR A 122 -4.82 4.05 -15.01
C THR A 122 -4.21 5.31 -14.38
N ALA A 123 -2.89 5.44 -14.47
CA ALA A 123 -2.18 6.64 -13.98
C ALA A 123 -2.75 7.92 -14.60
N GLY A 124 -2.94 8.95 -13.79
CA GLY A 124 -3.56 10.23 -14.17
C GLY A 124 -5.09 10.24 -14.10
N GLN A 125 -5.76 9.09 -13.98
CA GLN A 125 -7.21 9.01 -13.86
C GLN A 125 -7.68 9.64 -12.54
N LYS A 126 -8.70 10.50 -12.62
CA LYS A 126 -9.43 10.99 -11.45
C LYS A 126 -10.48 9.96 -11.04
N VAL A 127 -10.58 9.73 -9.75
CA VAL A 127 -11.58 8.85 -9.15
C VAL A 127 -12.39 9.61 -8.11
N ALA A 128 -13.69 9.35 -8.06
CA ALA A 128 -14.57 9.81 -6.99
C ALA A 128 -14.57 8.81 -5.83
N THR A 129 -14.97 9.26 -4.65
CA THR A 129 -15.22 8.36 -3.52
C THR A 129 -16.24 7.29 -3.92
N SER A 130 -15.95 6.03 -3.59
CA SER A 130 -16.74 4.84 -3.93
C SER A 130 -16.65 4.38 -5.39
N ASP A 131 -15.82 4.99 -6.22
CA ASP A 131 -15.51 4.40 -7.54
C ASP A 131 -14.79 3.07 -7.38
N ILE A 132 -15.09 2.09 -8.24
CA ILE A 132 -14.37 0.82 -8.29
C ILE A 132 -13.01 1.06 -8.94
N ILE A 133 -11.92 0.74 -8.21
CA ILE A 133 -10.55 0.93 -8.68
C ILE A 133 -9.85 -0.39 -9.05
N GLY A 134 -10.45 -1.51 -8.71
CA GLY A 134 -9.92 -2.84 -8.98
C GLY A 134 -10.65 -3.92 -8.22
N TYR A 135 -10.04 -5.11 -8.21
CA TYR A 135 -10.60 -6.28 -7.53
C TYR A 135 -9.50 -7.01 -6.77
N THR A 136 -9.84 -7.50 -5.58
CA THR A 136 -8.92 -8.22 -4.68
C THR A 136 -8.42 -9.51 -5.30
N GLY A 137 -7.22 -9.90 -4.91
CA GLY A 137 -6.56 -11.10 -5.42
C GLY A 137 -5.64 -11.76 -4.41
N ASN A 138 -4.60 -12.39 -4.97
CA ASN A 138 -3.53 -13.04 -4.21
C ASN A 138 -2.20 -12.91 -4.98
N THR A 139 -1.95 -11.77 -5.63
CA THR A 139 -0.72 -11.49 -6.37
C THR A 139 0.37 -10.97 -5.44
N GLY A 140 1.62 -11.03 -5.89
CA GLY A 140 2.77 -10.59 -5.10
C GLY A 140 3.12 -11.56 -3.98
N TYR A 141 3.71 -11.01 -2.92
CA TYR A 141 4.09 -11.76 -1.73
C TYR A 141 2.91 -11.84 -0.77
N SER A 142 2.04 -12.80 -0.99
CA SER A 142 0.80 -13.00 -0.25
C SER A 142 0.57 -14.48 0.08
N THR A 143 0.06 -14.77 1.27
CA THR A 143 -0.22 -16.13 1.75
C THR A 143 -1.67 -16.57 1.53
N GLY A 144 -2.55 -15.66 1.15
CA GLY A 144 -3.97 -15.94 0.90
C GLY A 144 -4.70 -14.69 0.41
N PRO A 145 -5.91 -14.85 -0.15
CA PRO A 145 -6.66 -13.71 -0.71
C PRO A 145 -6.98 -12.65 0.34
N HIS A 146 -6.53 -11.42 0.09
CA HIS A 146 -6.80 -10.25 0.94
C HIS A 146 -6.56 -8.96 0.16
N LEU A 147 -6.99 -7.85 0.71
CA LEU A 147 -6.55 -6.52 0.33
C LEU A 147 -5.55 -6.02 1.37
N HIS A 148 -4.35 -5.69 0.94
CA HIS A 148 -3.42 -4.89 1.72
C HIS A 148 -3.67 -3.40 1.41
N PHE A 149 -3.91 -2.61 2.45
CA PHE A 149 -4.23 -1.19 2.37
C PHE A 149 -3.25 -0.37 3.21
N THR A 150 -2.49 0.52 2.55
CA THR A 150 -1.54 1.42 3.22
C THR A 150 -1.94 2.88 3.03
N VAL A 151 -1.73 3.70 4.05
CA VAL A 151 -1.81 5.15 3.98
C VAL A 151 -0.42 5.75 4.14
N TYR A 152 -0.10 6.73 3.31
CA TYR A 152 1.14 7.49 3.35
C TYR A 152 0.87 8.98 3.52
N ALA A 153 1.79 9.71 4.16
CA ALA A 153 1.95 11.12 3.87
C ALA A 153 2.38 11.25 2.39
N LYS A 154 1.63 12.03 1.62
CA LYS A 154 1.70 12.06 0.14
C LYS A 154 3.10 12.35 -0.40
N ASP A 155 3.80 13.28 0.22
CA ASP A 155 5.12 13.73 -0.24
C ASP A 155 6.25 12.79 0.22
N GLY A 156 5.95 11.85 1.12
CA GLY A 156 6.90 10.85 1.62
C GLY A 156 6.92 9.55 0.83
N VAL A 157 6.03 9.38 -0.17
CA VAL A 157 5.98 8.18 -1.03
C VAL A 157 6.31 8.52 -2.47
N THR A 158 7.14 7.69 -3.10
CA THR A 158 7.51 7.80 -4.52
C THR A 158 7.35 6.44 -5.21
N VAL A 159 7.32 6.45 -6.54
CA VAL A 159 7.35 5.22 -7.34
C VAL A 159 8.73 5.08 -7.96
N ARG A 160 9.37 3.93 -7.76
CA ARG A 160 10.72 3.62 -8.24
C ARG A 160 10.74 2.29 -8.99
N LYS A 161 11.65 2.16 -9.94
CA LYS A 161 11.99 0.85 -10.50
C LYS A 161 12.91 0.09 -9.55
N PHE A 162 12.85 -1.23 -9.54
CA PHE A 162 13.71 -2.04 -8.67
C PHE A 162 15.21 -1.85 -8.93
N ASN A 163 15.62 -1.60 -10.18
CA ASN A 163 17.00 -1.31 -10.51
C ASN A 163 17.52 0.03 -9.94
N GLU A 164 16.63 0.96 -9.61
CA GLU A 164 16.97 2.20 -8.90
C GLU A 164 17.16 1.98 -7.39
N ILE A 165 16.62 0.87 -6.86
CA ILE A 165 16.72 0.49 -5.45
C ILE A 165 17.93 -0.41 -5.23
N LYS A 166 18.16 -1.36 -6.14
CA LYS A 166 19.27 -2.29 -6.13
C LYS A 166 19.69 -2.60 -7.57
N THR A 167 20.83 -2.05 -7.96
CA THR A 167 21.31 -2.04 -9.34
C THR A 167 21.62 -3.41 -9.96
N VAL A 168 21.72 -4.46 -9.16
CA VAL A 168 22.02 -5.84 -9.60
C VAL A 168 20.83 -6.78 -9.46
N THR A 169 19.59 -6.28 -9.50
CA THR A 169 18.41 -7.14 -9.43
C THR A 169 17.83 -7.43 -10.80
N SER A 170 17.48 -8.69 -11.06
CA SER A 170 16.70 -9.12 -12.22
C SER A 170 15.28 -8.53 -12.25
N CYS A 171 14.84 -7.91 -11.16
CA CYS A 171 13.55 -7.25 -11.02
C CYS A 171 13.50 -5.84 -11.61
N GLY A 172 14.58 -5.37 -12.22
CA GLY A 172 14.76 -3.99 -12.70
C GLY A 172 13.58 -3.35 -13.46
N PRO A 173 12.87 -4.04 -14.36
CA PRO A 173 11.77 -3.44 -15.10
C PRO A 173 10.50 -3.19 -14.25
N ALA A 174 10.31 -3.90 -13.14
CA ALA A 174 9.14 -3.70 -12.29
C ALA A 174 9.26 -2.42 -11.48
N SER A 175 8.16 -1.69 -11.34
CA SER A 175 8.06 -0.51 -10.49
C SER A 175 7.29 -0.81 -9.20
N THR A 176 7.62 -0.07 -8.14
CA THR A 176 7.05 -0.26 -6.82
C THR A 176 6.93 1.07 -6.07
N PRO A 177 5.89 1.29 -5.27
CA PRO A 177 5.89 2.36 -4.30
C PRO A 177 6.97 2.11 -3.26
N VAL A 178 7.69 3.15 -2.89
CA VAL A 178 8.64 3.19 -1.79
C VAL A 178 8.45 4.46 -0.99
N ALA A 179 8.57 4.37 0.32
CA ALA A 179 8.37 5.50 1.20
C ALA A 179 9.40 5.53 2.32
N ALA A 180 9.76 6.75 2.77
CA ALA A 180 10.50 6.88 4.01
C ALA A 180 9.69 6.25 5.16
N THR A 181 10.39 5.72 6.16
CA THR A 181 9.74 5.00 7.28
C THR A 181 8.70 5.87 7.99
N ASP A 182 8.99 7.15 8.16
CA ASP A 182 8.11 8.12 8.85
C ASP A 182 6.94 8.61 7.98
N ALA A 183 6.92 8.25 6.70
CA ALA A 183 5.82 8.57 5.79
C ALA A 183 4.66 7.57 5.87
N TYR A 184 4.85 6.40 6.49
CA TYR A 184 3.78 5.44 6.76
C TYR A 184 2.91 5.93 7.90
N VAL A 185 1.62 6.03 7.66
CA VAL A 185 0.64 6.52 8.63
C VAL A 185 -0.33 5.39 8.97
N ASP A 186 -0.72 5.27 10.25
CA ASP A 186 -1.69 4.25 10.66
C ASP A 186 -3.06 4.51 10.00
N PRO A 187 -3.51 3.62 9.08
CA PRO A 187 -4.78 3.81 8.41
C PRO A 187 -5.98 3.86 9.37
N ALA A 188 -5.91 3.18 10.51
CA ALA A 188 -7.00 3.14 11.49
C ALA A 188 -7.33 4.53 12.07
N LEU A 189 -6.37 5.46 12.03
CA LEU A 189 -6.59 6.83 12.49
C LEU A 189 -7.48 7.66 11.55
N TYR A 190 -7.69 7.19 10.32
CA TYR A 190 -8.41 7.91 9.26
C TYR A 190 -9.63 7.16 8.72
N LEU A 191 -9.82 5.94 9.14
CA LEU A 191 -10.97 5.08 8.79
C LEU A 191 -12.06 5.18 9.87
N PRO A 192 -13.34 4.94 9.51
CA PRO A 192 -14.41 4.82 10.50
C PRO A 192 -14.14 3.63 11.44
N ALA A 193 -14.64 3.71 12.67
CA ALA A 193 -14.66 2.56 13.57
C ALA A 193 -15.44 1.38 12.93
N LEU A 194 -15.04 0.14 13.21
CA LEU A 194 -15.71 -1.10 12.80
C LEU A 194 -16.92 -1.38 13.67
#